data_e7479532d7e234ce189a03c5672e062f
#
_entry.id   e7479532d7e234ce189a03c5672e062f
#
_cell.length_a   1.000
_cell.length_b   1.000
_cell.length_c   1.000
_cell.angle_alpha   90.00
_cell.angle_beta   90.00
_cell.angle_gamma   90.00
#
_symmetry.space_group_name_H-M   'P 1'
#
loop_
_entity.id
_entity.type
_entity.pdbx_description
1 polymer ?
#
loop_
_entity_poly.entity_id
_entity_poly.type
_entity_poly.pdbx_seq_one_letter_code
_entity_poly.pdbx_strand_id
1 'polypeptide(L)'
;MFKVSLAALTLAFAVSSHAADKQLVVATDTAFVPFEFKQGDKYVGFDIDLWAAIAKELKLDYTLKPMDFSGIIPALQTKNIDLALAGITITDERKKAVDFSDGYYKSGLLVMVKANNNDIKSVKDLDGKVVAVKSGTGSVDYAKANIKTKDLRQFPNIDNAYMELGTNRADAVLHDTPNILYFIKTAGNGQFKAVGESLEAQQYGIAFSKGNDELRTKVNGALKTLKENGTYNEIYKKWFGTEPK
;
A
#
# COMPACT_ATOMS: atom_id res chain seq x y z
N MET A 1 58.53 -42.31 44.12
CA MET A 1 58.31 -41.05 43.38
C MET A 1 57.18 -41.30 42.38
N PHE A 2 55.93 -40.97 42.70
CA PHE A 2 54.80 -41.12 41.80
C PHE A 2 54.52 -39.73 41.16
N LYS A 3 54.58 -39.67 39.82
CA LYS A 3 54.22 -38.50 39.05
C LYS A 3 52.72 -38.63 38.66
N VAL A 4 51.90 -37.75 39.24
CA VAL A 4 50.49 -37.63 38.86
C VAL A 4 50.40 -36.59 37.75
N SER A 5 50.05 -37.00 36.54
CA SER A 5 49.77 -36.12 35.40
C SER A 5 48.29 -35.66 35.49
N LEU A 6 48.10 -34.39 35.69
CA LEU A 6 46.80 -33.72 35.71
C LEU A 6 46.43 -33.36 34.25
N ALA A 7 45.50 -34.06 33.64
CA ALA A 7 44.99 -33.73 32.31
C ALA A 7 43.87 -32.70 32.49
N ALA A 8 44.10 -31.45 32.07
CA ALA A 8 43.10 -30.42 32.02
C ALA A 8 42.19 -30.62 30.80
N LEU A 9 40.93 -30.92 31.06
CA LEU A 9 39.88 -31.06 30.03
C LEU A 9 39.29 -29.67 29.78
N THR A 10 39.68 -29.00 28.70
CA THR A 10 39.13 -27.73 28.28
C THR A 10 37.80 -28.00 27.55
N LEU A 11 36.69 -27.71 28.22
CA LEU A 11 35.35 -27.70 27.60
C LEU A 11 35.20 -26.43 26.74
N ALA A 12 35.29 -26.55 25.43
CA ALA A 12 34.99 -25.47 24.50
C ALA A 12 33.46 -25.29 24.42
N PHE A 13 32.92 -24.30 25.09
CA PHE A 13 31.56 -23.85 24.87
C PHE A 13 31.47 -23.17 23.50
N ALA A 14 30.91 -23.85 22.51
CA ALA A 14 30.49 -23.24 21.25
C ALA A 14 29.31 -22.32 21.56
N VAL A 15 29.58 -21.03 21.75
CA VAL A 15 28.55 -19.99 21.76
C VAL A 15 28.03 -19.87 20.33
N SER A 16 26.90 -20.51 20.04
CA SER A 16 26.15 -20.26 18.81
C SER A 16 25.66 -18.80 18.87
N SER A 17 26.41 -17.91 18.25
CA SER A 17 25.96 -16.55 17.97
C SER A 17 24.77 -16.66 17.03
N HIS A 18 23.54 -16.67 17.58
CA HIS A 18 22.37 -16.31 16.82
C HIS A 18 22.56 -14.83 16.53
N ALA A 19 22.97 -14.50 15.29
CA ALA A 19 22.79 -13.16 14.79
C ALA A 19 21.27 -12.86 14.93
N ALA A 20 20.92 -11.93 15.79
CA ALA A 20 19.53 -11.49 15.90
C ALA A 20 19.12 -11.05 14.48
N ASP A 21 18.15 -11.74 13.88
CA ASP A 21 17.63 -11.38 12.57
C ASP A 21 17.23 -9.89 12.64
N LYS A 22 17.76 -9.09 11.72
CA LYS A 22 17.49 -7.65 11.69
C LYS A 22 15.98 -7.44 11.58
N GLN A 23 15.39 -6.80 12.58
CA GLN A 23 13.99 -6.41 12.54
C GLN A 23 13.73 -5.52 11.31
N LEU A 24 12.77 -5.92 10.46
CA LEU A 24 12.42 -5.18 9.25
C LEU A 24 11.64 -3.91 9.59
N VAL A 25 11.93 -2.83 8.89
CA VAL A 25 11.14 -1.60 8.91
C VAL A 25 10.17 -1.62 7.73
N VAL A 26 8.87 -1.78 8.01
CA VAL A 26 7.81 -1.90 7.02
C VAL A 26 6.99 -0.63 6.99
N ALA A 27 7.06 0.11 5.90
CA ALA A 27 6.24 1.32 5.75
C ALA A 27 4.83 1.00 5.26
N THR A 28 3.90 1.83 5.70
CA THR A 28 2.51 1.86 5.23
C THR A 28 2.03 3.30 5.14
N ASP A 29 0.98 3.56 4.37
CA ASP A 29 0.36 4.89 4.32
C ASP A 29 -0.42 5.17 5.61
N THR A 30 -0.69 6.42 5.89
CA THR A 30 -1.41 6.87 7.09
C THR A 30 -2.93 6.76 6.95
N ALA A 31 -3.45 6.83 5.71
CA ALA A 31 -4.89 6.79 5.43
C ALA A 31 -5.19 6.36 3.99
N PHE A 32 -5.50 5.09 3.82
CA PHE A 32 -5.93 4.50 2.56
C PHE A 32 -6.93 3.36 2.80
N VAL A 33 -8.12 3.71 3.24
CA VAL A 33 -9.21 2.75 3.58
C VAL A 33 -9.67 2.00 2.33
N PRO A 34 -9.87 0.67 2.36
CA PRO A 34 -9.75 -0.25 3.48
C PRO A 34 -8.39 -0.96 3.59
N PHE A 35 -7.34 -0.49 2.90
CA PHE A 35 -6.03 -1.15 2.84
C PHE A 35 -5.19 -0.91 4.10
N GLU A 36 -5.03 0.35 4.51
CA GLU A 36 -4.36 0.74 5.75
C GLU A 36 -4.94 2.05 6.29
N PHE A 37 -5.26 2.08 7.55
CA PHE A 37 -5.78 3.25 8.24
C PHE A 37 -5.68 3.10 9.76
N LYS A 38 -5.76 4.21 10.48
CA LYS A 38 -5.71 4.21 11.93
C LYS A 38 -7.10 3.97 12.51
N GLN A 39 -7.23 2.97 13.39
CA GLN A 39 -8.42 2.70 14.17
C GLN A 39 -8.04 2.65 15.66
N GLY A 40 -8.46 3.67 16.42
CA GLY A 40 -7.92 3.90 17.76
C GLY A 40 -6.41 4.16 17.70
N ASP A 41 -5.64 3.39 18.46
CA ASP A 41 -4.17 3.52 18.49
C ASP A 41 -3.45 2.56 17.54
N LYS A 42 -4.18 1.77 16.76
CA LYS A 42 -3.60 0.75 15.87
C LYS A 42 -3.85 1.07 14.41
N TYR A 43 -2.91 0.66 13.58
CA TYR A 43 -3.13 0.56 12.14
C TYR A 43 -3.77 -0.78 11.82
N VAL A 44 -4.79 -0.75 10.99
CA VAL A 44 -5.57 -1.89 10.51
C VAL A 44 -5.83 -1.75 9.02
N GLY A 45 -6.26 -2.82 8.37
CA GLY A 45 -6.59 -2.82 6.96
C GLY A 45 -6.13 -4.08 6.25
N PHE A 46 -6.50 -4.18 4.99
CA PHE A 46 -6.16 -5.32 4.15
C PHE A 46 -4.63 -5.51 4.04
N ASP A 47 -3.88 -4.44 3.76
CA ASP A 47 -2.42 -4.49 3.64
C ASP A 47 -1.75 -4.84 4.98
N ILE A 48 -2.30 -4.34 6.09
CA ILE A 48 -1.79 -4.64 7.44
C ILE A 48 -1.96 -6.12 7.76
N ASP A 49 -3.16 -6.68 7.52
CA ASP A 49 -3.44 -8.10 7.76
C ASP A 49 -2.64 -9.00 6.80
N LEU A 50 -2.52 -8.61 5.52
CA LEU A 50 -1.75 -9.35 4.53
C LEU A 50 -0.27 -9.42 4.91
N TRP A 51 0.33 -8.27 5.30
CA TRP A 51 1.71 -8.27 5.75
C TRP A 51 1.91 -9.09 7.02
N ALA A 52 1.01 -8.99 7.99
CA ALA A 52 1.08 -9.79 9.21
C ALA A 52 1.06 -11.31 8.92
N ALA A 53 0.23 -11.74 7.95
CA ALA A 53 0.19 -13.13 7.52
C ALA A 53 1.49 -13.57 6.81
N ILE A 54 2.05 -12.72 5.92
CA ILE A 54 3.33 -12.97 5.25
C ILE A 54 4.47 -13.07 6.27
N ALA A 55 4.55 -12.11 7.19
CA ALA A 55 5.60 -12.08 8.22
C ALA A 55 5.53 -13.31 9.14
N LYS A 56 4.31 -13.74 9.51
CA LYS A 56 4.09 -14.97 10.27
C LYS A 56 4.56 -16.21 9.51
N GLU A 57 4.21 -16.34 8.23
CA GLU A 57 4.63 -17.46 7.37
C GLU A 57 6.15 -17.55 7.26
N LEU A 58 6.82 -16.40 7.13
CA LEU A 58 8.27 -16.30 6.98
C LEU A 58 9.02 -16.20 8.31
N LYS A 59 8.31 -16.15 9.46
CA LYS A 59 8.88 -15.95 10.80
C LYS A 59 9.75 -14.68 10.89
N LEU A 60 9.28 -13.58 10.30
CA LEU A 60 9.97 -12.30 10.27
C LEU A 60 9.47 -11.37 11.39
N ASP A 61 10.39 -10.77 12.10
CA ASP A 61 10.11 -9.67 13.01
C ASP A 61 10.13 -8.32 12.26
N TYR A 62 9.16 -7.46 12.55
CA TYR A 62 9.07 -6.16 11.91
C TYR A 62 8.52 -5.07 12.81
N THR A 63 8.83 -3.83 12.45
CA THR A 63 8.20 -2.62 12.99
C THR A 63 7.43 -1.92 11.87
N LEU A 64 6.15 -1.63 12.11
CA LEU A 64 5.33 -0.84 11.19
C LEU A 64 5.70 0.64 11.33
N LYS A 65 5.96 1.29 10.19
CA LYS A 65 6.30 2.72 10.10
C LYS A 65 5.31 3.45 9.19
N PRO A 66 4.20 3.98 9.75
CA PRO A 66 3.27 4.79 8.99
C PRO A 66 3.92 6.10 8.55
N MET A 67 3.65 6.51 7.29
CA MET A 67 4.17 7.73 6.72
C MET A 67 3.32 8.19 5.53
N ASP A 68 3.47 9.44 5.10
CA ASP A 68 2.77 9.93 3.93
C ASP A 68 3.21 9.15 2.69
N PHE A 69 2.25 8.78 1.82
CA PHE A 69 2.47 7.97 0.63
C PHE A 69 3.60 8.49 -0.26
N SER A 70 3.66 9.82 -0.47
CA SER A 70 4.69 10.47 -1.28
C SER A 70 6.11 10.29 -0.76
N GLY A 71 6.28 9.98 0.52
CA GLY A 71 7.57 9.72 1.16
C GLY A 71 8.06 8.28 1.04
N ILE A 72 7.19 7.32 0.65
CA ILE A 72 7.51 5.88 0.69
C ILE A 72 8.62 5.52 -0.31
N ILE A 73 8.46 5.89 -1.60
CA ILE A 73 9.49 5.57 -2.61
C ILE A 73 10.85 6.20 -2.28
N PRO A 74 10.94 7.51 -1.91
CA PRO A 74 12.18 8.09 -1.43
C PRO A 74 12.80 7.36 -0.23
N ALA A 75 11.98 6.92 0.74
CA ALA A 75 12.47 6.20 1.92
C ALA A 75 13.03 4.81 1.57
N LEU A 76 12.46 4.10 0.57
CA LEU A 76 12.99 2.85 0.02
C LEU A 76 14.32 3.08 -0.70
N GLN A 77 14.43 4.15 -1.51
CA GLN A 77 15.67 4.48 -2.22
C GLN A 77 16.82 4.80 -1.27
N THR A 78 16.55 5.47 -0.16
CA THR A 78 17.54 5.80 0.88
C THR A 78 17.74 4.68 1.90
N LYS A 79 17.05 3.55 1.76
CA LYS A 79 17.08 2.39 2.68
C LYS A 79 16.73 2.75 4.14
N ASN A 80 15.92 3.79 4.34
CA ASN A 80 15.34 4.14 5.64
C ASN A 80 14.19 3.25 6.07
N ILE A 81 13.68 2.44 5.13
CA ILE A 81 12.72 1.36 5.28
C ILE A 81 13.17 0.20 4.39
N ASP A 82 12.81 -1.02 4.76
CA ASP A 82 13.20 -2.22 4.02
C ASP A 82 12.19 -2.55 2.92
N LEU A 83 10.89 -2.37 3.20
CA LEU A 83 9.80 -2.58 2.27
C LEU A 83 8.56 -1.75 2.64
N ALA A 84 7.56 -1.72 1.76
CA ALA A 84 6.31 -1.02 1.99
C ALA A 84 5.10 -1.76 1.37
N LEU A 85 3.98 -1.80 2.13
CA LEU A 85 2.63 -2.09 1.65
C LEU A 85 1.77 -0.85 1.89
N ALA A 86 1.22 -0.30 0.82
CA ALA A 86 0.45 0.94 0.86
C ALA A 86 -0.38 1.12 -0.42
N GLY A 87 -0.99 0.04 -0.94
CA GLY A 87 -1.68 0.09 -2.23
C GLY A 87 -0.79 0.61 -3.36
N ILE A 88 0.50 0.26 -3.36
CA ILE A 88 1.48 0.83 -4.29
C ILE A 88 1.33 0.21 -5.66
N THR A 89 0.81 0.97 -6.62
CA THR A 89 0.70 0.54 -8.00
C THR A 89 2.07 0.21 -8.60
N ILE A 90 2.18 -0.96 -9.20
CA ILE A 90 3.35 -1.40 -9.96
C ILE A 90 3.37 -0.63 -11.28
N THR A 91 4.31 0.29 -11.47
CA THR A 91 4.53 1.02 -12.72
C THR A 91 5.97 0.89 -13.18
N ASP A 92 6.21 1.03 -14.50
CA ASP A 92 7.56 0.96 -15.05
C ASP A 92 8.45 2.11 -14.53
N GLU A 93 7.86 3.27 -14.26
CA GLU A 93 8.60 4.38 -13.65
C GLU A 93 9.06 4.03 -12.23
N ARG A 94 8.16 3.49 -11.38
CA ARG A 94 8.51 3.08 -10.03
C ARG A 94 9.52 1.93 -9.99
N LYS A 95 9.44 0.99 -10.95
CA LYS A 95 10.43 -0.10 -11.09
C LYS A 95 11.85 0.39 -11.34
N LYS A 96 12.04 1.58 -11.86
CA LYS A 96 13.39 2.17 -11.99
C LYS A 96 14.01 2.48 -10.63
N ALA A 97 13.17 2.85 -9.64
CA ALA A 97 13.59 3.31 -8.32
C ALA A 97 13.58 2.21 -7.24
N VAL A 98 12.64 1.27 -7.33
CA VAL A 98 12.41 0.22 -6.32
C VAL A 98 12.11 -1.12 -7.01
N ASP A 99 12.16 -2.23 -6.26
CA ASP A 99 11.71 -3.54 -6.72
C ASP A 99 10.31 -3.83 -6.18
N PHE A 100 9.56 -4.71 -6.86
CA PHE A 100 8.22 -5.09 -6.47
C PHE A 100 8.08 -6.60 -6.32
N SER A 101 7.18 -7.01 -5.44
CA SER A 101 6.61 -8.36 -5.43
C SER A 101 5.76 -8.62 -6.66
N ASP A 102 5.27 -9.84 -6.80
CA ASP A 102 4.12 -10.14 -7.64
C ASP A 102 2.91 -9.32 -7.17
N GLY A 103 1.99 -9.01 -8.10
CA GLY A 103 0.79 -8.26 -7.77
C GLY A 103 -0.12 -9.01 -6.78
N TYR A 104 -0.57 -8.29 -5.76
CA TYR A 104 -1.49 -8.87 -4.78
C TYR A 104 -2.94 -8.37 -4.89
N TYR A 105 -3.18 -7.23 -5.52
CA TYR A 105 -4.51 -6.65 -5.68
C TYR A 105 -4.64 -5.96 -7.04
N LYS A 106 -5.80 -6.11 -7.71
CA LYS A 106 -6.09 -5.37 -8.97
C LYS A 106 -6.84 -4.09 -8.65
N SER A 107 -6.36 -2.97 -9.17
CA SER A 107 -6.95 -1.66 -9.02
C SER A 107 -7.03 -0.93 -10.35
N GLY A 108 -7.57 0.26 -10.32
CA GLY A 108 -7.62 1.24 -11.39
C GLY A 108 -7.99 2.59 -10.81
N LEU A 109 -8.12 3.61 -11.64
CA LEU A 109 -8.53 4.94 -11.21
C LEU A 109 -10.01 5.19 -11.52
N LEU A 110 -10.68 5.95 -10.67
CA LEU A 110 -12.10 6.28 -10.81
C LEU A 110 -12.32 7.76 -10.47
N VAL A 111 -13.30 8.35 -11.12
CA VAL A 111 -13.75 9.71 -10.85
C VAL A 111 -14.89 9.70 -9.85
N MET A 112 -14.79 10.51 -8.80
CA MET A 112 -15.87 10.78 -7.86
C MET A 112 -16.31 12.25 -7.96
N VAL A 113 -17.63 12.46 -7.97
CA VAL A 113 -18.26 13.76 -7.99
C VAL A 113 -19.36 13.84 -6.94
N LYS A 114 -19.89 15.03 -6.68
CA LYS A 114 -21.10 15.17 -5.85
C LYS A 114 -22.29 14.45 -6.50
N ALA A 115 -23.17 13.89 -5.69
CA ALA A 115 -24.33 13.13 -6.16
C ALA A 115 -25.26 13.95 -7.10
N ASN A 116 -25.38 15.25 -6.84
CA ASN A 116 -26.18 16.16 -7.67
C ASN A 116 -25.45 16.73 -8.90
N ASN A 117 -24.17 16.38 -9.11
CA ASN A 117 -23.43 16.79 -10.32
C ASN A 117 -23.94 15.97 -11.53
N ASN A 118 -24.36 16.67 -12.59
CA ASN A 118 -24.83 16.06 -13.83
C ASN A 118 -23.95 16.39 -15.05
N ASP A 119 -22.94 17.22 -14.85
CA ASP A 119 -22.08 17.73 -15.93
C ASP A 119 -20.87 16.82 -16.17
N ILE A 120 -20.32 16.20 -15.11
CA ILE A 120 -19.19 15.29 -15.18
C ILE A 120 -19.72 13.85 -15.15
N LYS A 121 -19.55 13.12 -16.26
CA LYS A 121 -19.99 11.72 -16.43
C LYS A 121 -18.82 10.75 -16.56
N SER A 122 -17.63 11.27 -16.82
CA SER A 122 -16.42 10.47 -17.02
C SER A 122 -15.16 11.34 -16.83
N VAL A 123 -13.99 10.72 -16.91
CA VAL A 123 -12.70 11.41 -16.90
C VAL A 123 -12.55 12.42 -18.06
N LYS A 124 -13.26 12.21 -19.16
CA LYS A 124 -13.20 13.09 -20.34
C LYS A 124 -13.82 14.47 -20.09
N ASP A 125 -14.67 14.58 -19.08
CA ASP A 125 -15.35 15.82 -18.72
C ASP A 125 -14.57 16.65 -17.68
N LEU A 126 -13.33 16.22 -17.35
CA LEU A 126 -12.50 16.89 -16.36
C LEU A 126 -11.65 18.03 -16.93
N ASP A 127 -11.61 18.22 -18.26
CA ASP A 127 -10.96 19.38 -18.86
C ASP A 127 -11.58 20.68 -18.37
N GLY A 128 -10.75 21.63 -17.96
CA GLY A 128 -11.18 22.91 -17.39
C GLY A 128 -11.78 22.84 -15.97
N LYS A 129 -11.77 21.68 -15.33
CA LYS A 129 -12.28 21.48 -13.96
C LYS A 129 -11.18 21.58 -12.91
N VAL A 130 -11.58 21.84 -11.68
CA VAL A 130 -10.72 21.72 -10.49
C VAL A 130 -10.78 20.27 -10.01
N VAL A 131 -9.66 19.54 -10.13
CA VAL A 131 -9.56 18.13 -9.75
C VAL A 131 -8.67 17.98 -8.53
N ALA A 132 -9.18 17.30 -7.51
CA ALA A 132 -8.43 16.98 -6.29
C ALA A 132 -7.90 15.55 -6.34
N VAL A 133 -6.64 15.36 -5.93
CA VAL A 133 -5.93 14.07 -5.96
C VAL A 133 -5.04 13.92 -4.73
N LYS A 134 -4.62 12.69 -4.43
CA LYS A 134 -3.60 12.41 -3.41
C LYS A 134 -2.20 12.54 -4.00
N SER A 135 -1.31 13.24 -3.30
CA SER A 135 0.07 13.48 -3.71
C SER A 135 0.86 12.18 -3.89
N GLY A 136 1.69 12.11 -4.94
CA GLY A 136 2.58 10.98 -5.22
C GLY A 136 1.89 9.72 -5.75
N THR A 137 0.56 9.76 -6.00
CA THR A 137 -0.21 8.62 -6.54
C THR A 137 -0.26 8.64 -8.06
N GLY A 138 -0.64 7.50 -8.66
CA GLY A 138 -0.89 7.39 -10.10
C GLY A 138 -1.97 8.35 -10.61
N SER A 139 -2.87 8.82 -9.73
CA SER A 139 -3.88 9.83 -10.08
C SER A 139 -3.26 11.16 -10.49
N VAL A 140 -2.15 11.56 -9.83
CA VAL A 140 -1.41 12.79 -10.20
C VAL A 140 -0.81 12.64 -11.59
N ASP A 141 -0.14 11.49 -11.83
CA ASP A 141 0.54 11.23 -13.10
C ASP A 141 -0.46 11.14 -14.23
N TYR A 142 -1.56 10.40 -14.02
CA TYR A 142 -2.65 10.29 -14.99
C TYR A 142 -3.27 11.66 -15.32
N ALA A 143 -3.60 12.46 -14.28
CA ALA A 143 -4.21 13.77 -14.48
C ALA A 143 -3.31 14.69 -15.27
N LYS A 144 -2.00 14.76 -14.93
CA LYS A 144 -1.03 15.60 -15.66
C LYS A 144 -0.84 15.18 -17.09
N ALA A 145 -0.89 13.87 -17.40
CA ALA A 145 -0.67 13.36 -18.75
C ALA A 145 -1.91 13.45 -19.64
N ASN A 146 -3.12 13.35 -19.08
CA ASN A 146 -4.32 13.10 -19.85
C ASN A 146 -5.43 14.16 -19.70
N ILE A 147 -5.34 15.10 -18.73
CA ILE A 147 -6.42 16.03 -18.42
C ILE A 147 -5.89 17.47 -18.42
N LYS A 148 -6.55 18.36 -19.11
CA LYS A 148 -6.25 19.81 -19.08
C LYS A 148 -7.03 20.48 -17.94
N THR A 149 -6.70 20.13 -16.69
CA THR A 149 -7.40 20.66 -15.52
C THR A 149 -7.26 22.19 -15.42
N LYS A 150 -8.28 22.86 -14.90
CA LYS A 150 -8.18 24.28 -14.50
C LYS A 150 -7.21 24.42 -13.32
N ASP A 151 -7.30 23.47 -12.37
CA ASP A 151 -6.42 23.40 -11.19
C ASP A 151 -6.32 21.93 -10.76
N LEU A 152 -5.11 21.42 -10.53
CA LEU A 152 -4.86 20.09 -9.99
C LEU A 152 -4.40 20.20 -8.55
N ARG A 153 -5.34 20.05 -7.61
CA ARG A 153 -5.10 20.17 -6.18
C ARG A 153 -4.61 18.86 -5.59
N GLN A 154 -3.41 18.89 -5.04
CA GLN A 154 -2.76 17.73 -4.47
C GLN A 154 -2.75 17.79 -2.95
N PHE A 155 -3.15 16.70 -2.29
CA PHE A 155 -3.22 16.59 -0.83
C PHE A 155 -2.39 15.40 -0.33
N PRO A 156 -1.70 15.51 0.79
CA PRO A 156 -1.00 14.38 1.40
C PRO A 156 -1.95 13.21 1.73
N ASN A 157 -3.17 13.56 2.19
CA ASN A 157 -4.19 12.60 2.56
C ASN A 157 -5.41 12.70 1.63
N ILE A 158 -5.97 11.56 1.22
CA ILE A 158 -7.13 11.51 0.33
C ILE A 158 -8.39 12.11 0.95
N ASP A 159 -8.53 12.03 2.28
CA ASP A 159 -9.68 12.61 2.99
C ASP A 159 -9.77 14.13 2.79
N ASN A 160 -8.62 14.80 2.67
CA ASN A 160 -8.59 16.23 2.34
C ASN A 160 -9.13 16.50 0.92
N ALA A 161 -8.82 15.65 -0.07
CA ALA A 161 -9.39 15.75 -1.40
C ALA A 161 -10.91 15.54 -1.39
N TYR A 162 -11.41 14.59 -0.59
CA TYR A 162 -12.85 14.37 -0.41
C TYR A 162 -13.54 15.56 0.24
N MET A 163 -12.89 16.20 1.22
CA MET A 163 -13.39 17.45 1.83
C MET A 163 -13.46 18.61 0.83
N GLU A 164 -12.47 18.74 -0.07
CA GLU A 164 -12.49 19.75 -1.12
C GLU A 164 -13.71 19.58 -2.05
N LEU A 165 -13.98 18.33 -2.46
CA LEU A 165 -15.17 18.02 -3.24
C LEU A 165 -16.46 18.29 -2.45
N GLY A 166 -16.52 17.86 -1.20
CA GLY A 166 -17.69 18.06 -0.31
C GLY A 166 -18.06 19.54 -0.12
N THR A 167 -17.06 20.42 -0.05
CA THR A 167 -17.22 21.86 0.16
C THR A 167 -17.25 22.70 -1.13
N ASN A 168 -17.39 22.08 -2.31
CA ASN A 168 -17.40 22.73 -3.63
C ASN A 168 -16.12 23.50 -3.96
N ARG A 169 -14.99 23.17 -3.34
CA ARG A 169 -13.68 23.71 -3.71
C ARG A 169 -12.98 22.91 -4.80
N ALA A 170 -13.43 21.67 -5.04
CA ALA A 170 -13.07 20.86 -6.21
C ALA A 170 -14.36 20.41 -6.92
N ASP A 171 -14.27 20.20 -8.23
CA ASP A 171 -15.37 19.69 -9.06
C ASP A 171 -15.41 18.16 -9.05
N ALA A 172 -14.25 17.51 -8.93
CA ALA A 172 -14.09 16.08 -8.89
C ALA A 172 -12.87 15.64 -8.07
N VAL A 173 -12.90 14.39 -7.65
CA VAL A 173 -11.73 13.65 -7.15
C VAL A 173 -11.40 12.54 -8.14
N LEU A 174 -10.11 12.38 -8.47
CA LEU A 174 -9.59 11.23 -9.19
C LEU A 174 -8.71 10.41 -8.25
N HIS A 175 -9.06 9.16 -7.99
CA HIS A 175 -8.32 8.30 -7.08
C HIS A 175 -8.57 6.82 -7.38
N ASP A 176 -7.92 5.94 -6.61
CA ASP A 176 -8.03 4.49 -6.77
C ASP A 176 -9.46 4.00 -6.57
N THR A 177 -9.92 3.19 -7.52
CA THR A 177 -11.29 2.66 -7.57
C THR A 177 -11.75 2.03 -6.26
N PRO A 178 -10.99 1.12 -5.61
CA PRO A 178 -11.47 0.47 -4.39
C PRO A 178 -11.66 1.45 -3.23
N ASN A 179 -10.80 2.46 -3.11
CA ASN A 179 -10.91 3.47 -2.05
C ASN A 179 -12.13 4.38 -2.28
N ILE A 180 -12.35 4.88 -3.50
CA ILE A 180 -13.54 5.68 -3.84
C ILE A 180 -14.82 4.90 -3.57
N LEU A 181 -14.93 3.66 -4.04
CA LEU A 181 -16.13 2.86 -3.86
C LEU A 181 -16.38 2.55 -2.38
N TYR A 182 -15.33 2.27 -1.62
CA TYR A 182 -15.44 2.06 -0.18
C TYR A 182 -15.92 3.33 0.54
N PHE A 183 -15.32 4.48 0.25
CA PHE A 183 -15.71 5.77 0.83
C PHE A 183 -17.19 6.09 0.54
N ILE A 184 -17.64 5.99 -0.71
CA ILE A 184 -19.03 6.25 -1.09
C ILE A 184 -19.98 5.35 -0.29
N LYS A 185 -19.64 4.07 -0.13
CA LYS A 185 -20.47 3.08 0.57
C LYS A 185 -20.55 3.32 2.09
N THR A 186 -19.45 3.75 2.71
CA THR A 186 -19.32 3.76 4.18
C THR A 186 -19.42 5.15 4.81
N ALA A 187 -18.86 6.15 4.17
CA ALA A 187 -18.76 7.51 4.70
C ALA A 187 -19.38 8.59 3.80
N GLY A 188 -19.71 8.25 2.55
CA GLY A 188 -20.23 9.21 1.56
C GLY A 188 -21.63 9.74 1.85
N ASN A 189 -22.41 9.08 2.72
CA ASN A 189 -23.75 9.50 3.18
C ASN A 189 -24.70 9.96 2.05
N GLY A 190 -24.60 9.33 0.87
CA GLY A 190 -25.39 9.70 -0.31
C GLY A 190 -24.99 11.03 -0.98
N GLN A 191 -23.92 11.69 -0.52
CA GLN A 191 -23.49 13.00 -1.04
C GLN A 191 -22.62 12.90 -2.29
N PHE A 192 -22.07 11.71 -2.59
CA PHE A 192 -21.12 11.47 -3.66
C PHE A 192 -21.53 10.29 -4.52
N LYS A 193 -21.07 10.31 -5.77
CA LYS A 193 -21.20 9.19 -6.71
C LYS A 193 -19.94 9.02 -7.53
N ALA A 194 -19.65 7.78 -7.90
CA ALA A 194 -18.63 7.47 -8.91
C ALA A 194 -19.24 7.67 -10.31
N VAL A 195 -18.41 8.10 -11.25
CA VAL A 195 -18.81 8.33 -12.65
C VAL A 195 -17.76 7.78 -13.60
N GLY A 196 -18.22 7.29 -14.76
CA GLY A 196 -17.39 6.63 -15.76
C GLY A 196 -16.97 5.22 -15.34
N GLU A 197 -16.09 4.65 -16.13
CA GLU A 197 -15.51 3.32 -15.87
C GLU A 197 -14.18 3.46 -15.12
N SER A 198 -13.77 2.39 -14.44
CA SER A 198 -12.43 2.31 -13.83
C SER A 198 -11.37 2.32 -14.93
N LEU A 199 -10.45 3.26 -14.82
CA LEU A 199 -9.35 3.47 -15.77
C LEU A 199 -8.14 2.64 -15.34
N GLU A 200 -7.29 2.30 -16.34
CA GLU A 200 -5.97 1.71 -16.10
C GLU A 200 -5.98 0.54 -15.10
N ALA A 201 -6.42 -0.64 -15.58
CA ALA A 201 -6.30 -1.86 -14.79
C ALA A 201 -4.83 -2.11 -14.43
N GLN A 202 -4.47 -1.86 -13.17
CA GLN A 202 -3.12 -1.97 -12.63
C GLN A 202 -3.12 -2.90 -11.41
N GLN A 203 -1.93 -3.28 -10.95
CA GLN A 203 -1.79 -4.12 -9.77
C GLN A 203 -1.03 -3.37 -8.67
N TYR A 204 -1.44 -3.59 -7.41
CA TYR A 204 -0.63 -3.24 -6.26
C TYR A 204 0.41 -4.32 -6.00
N GLY A 205 1.60 -3.90 -5.62
CA GLY A 205 2.70 -4.75 -5.21
C GLY A 205 3.34 -4.25 -3.92
N ILE A 206 3.97 -5.17 -3.22
CA ILE A 206 4.86 -4.83 -2.10
C ILE A 206 6.13 -4.25 -2.70
N ALA A 207 6.50 -3.03 -2.30
CA ALA A 207 7.70 -2.36 -2.79
C ALA A 207 8.90 -2.62 -1.86
N PHE A 208 10.07 -2.84 -2.44
CA PHE A 208 11.33 -3.12 -1.74
C PHE A 208 12.41 -2.13 -2.16
N SER A 209 13.36 -1.84 -1.25
CA SER A 209 14.60 -1.20 -1.63
C SER A 209 15.32 -2.05 -2.68
N LYS A 210 15.94 -1.38 -3.68
CA LYS A 210 16.70 -2.07 -4.75
C LYS A 210 17.74 -3.04 -4.20
N GLY A 211 17.82 -4.22 -4.85
CA GLY A 211 18.79 -5.26 -4.53
C GLY A 211 18.40 -6.16 -3.35
N ASN A 212 17.14 -6.12 -2.90
CA ASN A 212 16.63 -7.00 -1.85
C ASN A 212 15.92 -8.24 -2.44
N ASP A 213 16.57 -8.88 -3.42
CA ASP A 213 15.99 -10.00 -4.20
C ASP A 213 15.65 -11.21 -3.34
N GLU A 214 16.45 -11.50 -2.31
CA GLU A 214 16.21 -12.65 -1.43
C GLU A 214 14.89 -12.46 -0.65
N LEU A 215 14.70 -11.32 0.00
CA LEU A 215 13.45 -11.02 0.73
C LEU A 215 12.26 -10.99 -0.22
N ARG A 216 12.39 -10.34 -1.38
CA ARG A 216 11.35 -10.28 -2.41
C ARG A 216 10.93 -11.67 -2.87
N THR A 217 11.86 -12.57 -3.11
CA THR A 217 11.59 -13.96 -3.51
C THR A 217 10.85 -14.73 -2.39
N LYS A 218 11.28 -14.59 -1.13
CA LYS A 218 10.59 -15.18 0.03
C LYS A 218 9.17 -14.67 0.16
N VAL A 219 8.96 -13.36 0.01
CA VAL A 219 7.64 -12.71 0.09
C VAL A 219 6.73 -13.20 -1.05
N ASN A 220 7.22 -13.34 -2.28
CA ASN A 220 6.43 -13.92 -3.37
C ASN A 220 6.03 -15.37 -3.08
N GLY A 221 6.94 -16.18 -2.53
CA GLY A 221 6.64 -17.53 -2.07
C GLY A 221 5.53 -17.57 -1.02
N ALA A 222 5.64 -16.71 -0.01
CA ALA A 222 4.60 -16.59 1.03
C ALA A 222 3.25 -16.12 0.46
N LEU A 223 3.23 -15.10 -0.41
CA LEU A 223 2.01 -14.66 -1.10
C LEU A 223 1.32 -15.81 -1.85
N LYS A 224 2.11 -16.63 -2.56
CA LYS A 224 1.60 -17.83 -3.25
C LYS A 224 0.99 -18.80 -2.26
N THR A 225 1.71 -19.16 -1.19
CA THR A 225 1.22 -20.06 -0.13
C THR A 225 -0.08 -19.55 0.48
N LEU A 226 -0.18 -18.24 0.81
CA LEU A 226 -1.40 -17.65 1.39
C LEU A 226 -2.59 -17.68 0.43
N LYS A 227 -2.36 -17.58 -0.87
CA LYS A 227 -3.40 -17.73 -1.90
C LYS A 227 -3.86 -19.19 -2.01
N GLU A 228 -2.92 -20.13 -2.00
CA GLU A 228 -3.20 -21.58 -2.14
C GLU A 228 -3.91 -22.17 -0.92
N ASN A 229 -3.56 -21.72 0.29
CA ASN A 229 -4.16 -22.22 1.54
C ASN A 229 -5.45 -21.48 1.97
N GLY A 230 -5.88 -20.48 1.20
CA GLY A 230 -7.11 -19.71 1.43
C GLY A 230 -6.99 -18.52 2.38
N THR A 231 -5.86 -18.35 3.08
CA THR A 231 -5.66 -17.22 4.03
C THR A 231 -5.82 -15.86 3.35
N TYR A 232 -5.31 -15.71 2.12
CA TYR A 232 -5.50 -14.49 1.33
C TYR A 232 -6.98 -14.21 1.08
N ASN A 233 -7.78 -15.23 0.74
CA ASN A 233 -9.22 -15.09 0.49
C ASN A 233 -9.98 -14.69 1.75
N GLU A 234 -9.63 -15.24 2.91
CA GLU A 234 -10.22 -14.86 4.20
C GLU A 234 -9.94 -13.38 4.53
N ILE A 235 -8.69 -12.91 4.36
CA ILE A 235 -8.32 -11.50 4.54
C ILE A 235 -9.06 -10.62 3.54
N TYR A 236 -9.13 -11.02 2.27
CA TYR A 236 -9.85 -10.28 1.24
C TYR A 236 -11.34 -10.12 1.58
N LYS A 237 -11.98 -11.23 1.93
CA LYS A 237 -13.40 -11.25 2.32
C LYS A 237 -13.70 -10.41 3.56
N LYS A 238 -12.80 -10.43 4.55
CA LYS A 238 -12.91 -9.60 5.75
C LYS A 238 -13.04 -8.12 5.41
N TRP A 239 -12.23 -7.62 4.46
CA TRP A 239 -12.15 -6.19 4.18
C TRP A 239 -13.06 -5.72 3.04
N PHE A 240 -13.31 -6.55 2.05
CA PHE A 240 -14.11 -6.19 0.86
C PHE A 240 -15.50 -6.82 0.85
N GLY A 241 -15.77 -7.80 1.71
CA GLY A 241 -17.08 -8.47 1.81
C GLY A 241 -17.39 -9.45 0.67
N THR A 242 -16.42 -9.69 -0.22
CA THR A 242 -16.55 -10.60 -1.38
C THR A 242 -15.29 -11.42 -1.54
N GLU A 243 -15.36 -12.50 -2.31
CA GLU A 243 -14.16 -13.25 -2.73
C GLU A 243 -13.37 -12.44 -3.79
N PRO A 244 -12.03 -12.62 -3.89
CA PRO A 244 -11.24 -12.04 -4.96
C PRO A 244 -11.69 -12.55 -6.33
N LYS A 245 -11.67 -11.66 -7.34
CA LYS A 245 -12.04 -11.98 -8.72
C LYS A 245 -10.85 -12.40 -9.56
#